data_7c070e35ea7d2c84ca4aabe7d33763e7
#
_entry.id   7c070e35ea7d2c84ca4aabe7d33763e7
#
_cell.length_a   1.000
_cell.length_b   1.000
_cell.length_c   1.000
_cell.angle_alpha   90.00
_cell.angle_beta   90.00
_cell.angle_gamma   90.00
#
_symmetry.space_group_name_H-M   'P 1'
#
loop_
_entity.id
_entity.type
_entity.pdbx_description
1 polymer ?
#
loop_
_entity_poly.entity_id
_entity_poly.type
_entity_poly.pdbx_seq_one_letter_code
_entity_poly.pdbx_strand_id
1 'polypeptide(L)'
;IVMILITNVCDLQMLTEAMDCGIGKVLTTDMDKKEIQENIVAEIVKNQSRGSESEEKGYDSKILSVFGTKGGTGKTTVAVNMAVALQKKGKKVLLIDLDLQFGDVGVFMDVPVHDTISDLIAENDFSLATIKNYIYKHSSGVRLLLAPQSPEFAELVKSSHINEIVTAVKEVYDYIIFDLGPTLDECALQALEMSDTVYFIVTPEISTLKNTKTCMKVMTTL
;
A
#
# COMPACT_ATOMS: atom_id res chain seq x y z
N ILE A 1 -5.76 -1.92 -12.08
CA ILE A 1 -6.25 -1.94 -10.69
C ILE A 1 -6.58 -3.38 -10.36
N VAL A 2 -6.01 -3.92 -9.28
CA VAL A 2 -6.38 -5.23 -8.72
C VAL A 2 -7.27 -4.97 -7.53
N MET A 3 -8.48 -5.54 -7.55
CA MET A 3 -9.43 -5.42 -6.46
C MET A 3 -9.55 -6.76 -5.74
N ILE A 4 -9.38 -6.73 -4.42
CA ILE A 4 -9.57 -7.90 -3.54
C ILE A 4 -10.68 -7.56 -2.54
N LEU A 5 -11.72 -8.37 -2.49
CA LEU A 5 -12.78 -8.29 -1.49
C LEU A 5 -12.43 -9.21 -0.33
N ILE A 6 -12.44 -8.69 0.90
CA ILE A 6 -12.34 -9.48 2.12
C ILE A 6 -13.70 -9.42 2.83
N THR A 7 -14.31 -10.57 3.07
CA THR A 7 -15.67 -10.67 3.64
C THR A 7 -15.73 -11.79 4.67
N ASN A 8 -16.67 -11.70 5.61
CA ASN A 8 -16.97 -12.77 6.55
C ASN A 8 -18.00 -13.79 6.04
N VAL A 9 -18.70 -13.45 4.96
CA VAL A 9 -19.68 -14.33 4.29
C VAL A 9 -19.43 -14.25 2.79
N CYS A 10 -19.38 -15.41 2.14
CA CYS A 10 -19.21 -15.50 0.70
C CYS A 10 -20.30 -16.43 0.16
N ASP A 11 -21.32 -15.84 -0.49
CA ASP A 11 -22.35 -16.58 -1.20
C ASP A 11 -22.23 -16.34 -2.71
N LEU A 12 -23.00 -17.10 -3.48
CA LEU A 12 -22.93 -17.07 -4.95
C LEU A 12 -23.37 -15.71 -5.51
N GLN A 13 -24.35 -15.05 -4.87
CA GLN A 13 -24.84 -13.75 -5.28
C GLN A 13 -23.77 -12.69 -5.09
N MET A 14 -23.11 -12.66 -3.93
CA MET A 14 -22.02 -11.73 -3.64
C MET A 14 -20.83 -11.94 -4.60
N LEU A 15 -20.48 -13.20 -4.92
CA LEU A 15 -19.43 -13.50 -5.90
C LEU A 15 -19.76 -12.94 -7.27
N THR A 16 -21.00 -13.10 -7.72
CA THR A 16 -21.46 -12.57 -9.01
C THR A 16 -21.40 -11.04 -9.03
N GLU A 17 -21.93 -10.40 -8.00
CA GLU A 17 -21.90 -8.94 -7.87
C GLU A 17 -20.46 -8.40 -7.78
N ALA A 18 -19.57 -9.10 -7.07
CA ALA A 18 -18.16 -8.75 -6.99
C ALA A 18 -17.47 -8.83 -8.36
N MET A 19 -17.73 -9.89 -9.13
CA MET A 19 -17.19 -10.05 -10.49
C MET A 19 -17.70 -8.96 -11.43
N ASP A 20 -19.00 -8.62 -11.36
CA ASP A 20 -19.61 -7.54 -12.15
C ASP A 20 -19.01 -6.17 -11.81
N CYS A 21 -18.52 -6.00 -10.57
CA CYS A 21 -17.80 -4.80 -10.13
C CYS A 21 -16.30 -4.85 -10.49
N GLY A 22 -15.82 -5.90 -11.16
CA GLY A 22 -14.42 -6.05 -11.56
C GLY A 22 -13.49 -6.49 -10.41
N ILE A 23 -14.02 -7.07 -9.32
CA ILE A 23 -13.22 -7.61 -8.23
C ILE A 23 -12.55 -8.90 -8.69
N GLY A 24 -11.22 -8.91 -8.72
CA GLY A 24 -10.43 -10.04 -9.22
C GLY A 24 -10.27 -11.20 -8.25
N LYS A 25 -10.45 -10.95 -6.95
CA LYS A 25 -10.28 -11.96 -5.90
C LYS A 25 -11.18 -11.67 -4.70
N VAL A 26 -11.82 -12.72 -4.18
CA VAL A 26 -12.57 -12.68 -2.92
C VAL A 26 -11.86 -13.58 -1.91
N LEU A 27 -11.63 -13.07 -0.71
CA LEU A 27 -11.05 -13.79 0.42
C LEU A 27 -12.04 -13.73 1.59
N THR A 28 -12.14 -14.78 2.38
CA THR A 28 -13.01 -14.81 3.55
C THR A 28 -12.22 -14.71 4.84
N THR A 29 -12.83 -14.13 5.88
CA THR A 29 -12.17 -13.92 7.18
C THR A 29 -11.99 -15.20 7.98
N ASP A 30 -12.62 -16.32 7.58
CA ASP A 30 -12.45 -17.65 8.15
C ASP A 30 -11.24 -18.41 7.58
N MET A 31 -10.65 -17.92 6.49
CA MET A 31 -9.39 -18.44 5.98
C MET A 31 -8.27 -18.24 6.99
N ASP A 32 -7.36 -19.20 7.07
CA ASP A 32 -6.22 -19.02 7.94
C ASP A 32 -5.27 -17.91 7.44
N LYS A 33 -4.51 -17.35 8.37
CA LYS A 33 -3.61 -16.22 8.10
C LYS A 33 -2.60 -16.53 6.99
N LYS A 34 -2.15 -17.79 6.90
CA LYS A 34 -1.18 -18.24 5.91
C LYS A 34 -1.83 -18.33 4.52
N GLU A 35 -3.05 -18.84 4.47
CA GLU A 35 -3.83 -18.95 3.24
C GLU A 35 -4.17 -17.56 2.66
N ILE A 36 -4.56 -16.60 3.49
CA ILE A 36 -4.77 -15.20 3.08
C ILE A 36 -3.48 -14.63 2.49
N GLN A 37 -2.34 -14.81 3.16
CA GLN A 37 -1.04 -14.33 2.68
C GLN A 37 -0.66 -14.95 1.33
N GLU A 38 -0.81 -16.26 1.18
CA GLU A 38 -0.49 -16.99 -0.05
C GLU A 38 -1.37 -16.53 -1.22
N ASN A 39 -2.66 -16.31 -0.99
CA ASN A 39 -3.58 -15.82 -2.00
C ASN A 39 -3.26 -14.39 -2.46
N ILE A 40 -2.96 -13.48 -1.54
CA ILE A 40 -2.56 -12.11 -1.88
C ILE A 40 -1.28 -12.12 -2.73
N VAL A 41 -0.28 -12.87 -2.30
CA VAL A 41 1.00 -12.96 -3.01
C VAL A 41 0.85 -13.64 -4.38
N ALA A 42 0.03 -14.70 -4.47
CA ALA A 42 -0.25 -15.36 -5.74
C ALA A 42 -0.91 -14.40 -6.75
N GLU A 43 -1.83 -13.54 -6.30
CA GLU A 43 -2.47 -12.55 -7.16
C GLU A 43 -1.49 -11.46 -7.62
N ILE A 44 -0.58 -11.01 -6.73
CA ILE A 44 0.50 -10.10 -7.09
C ILE A 44 1.37 -10.69 -8.20
N VAL A 45 1.84 -11.93 -8.03
CA VAL A 45 2.70 -12.63 -9.00
C VAL A 45 1.99 -12.88 -10.33
N LYS A 46 0.71 -13.27 -10.30
CA LYS A 46 -0.11 -13.52 -11.50
C LYS A 46 -0.30 -12.27 -12.35
N ASN A 47 -0.49 -11.12 -11.71
CA ASN A 47 -0.61 -9.86 -12.44
C ASN A 47 0.72 -9.38 -13.03
N GLN A 48 1.85 -9.80 -12.46
CA GLN A 48 3.17 -9.58 -13.05
C GLN A 48 3.35 -10.32 -14.36
N SER A 49 2.84 -11.57 -14.47
CA SER A 49 2.95 -12.38 -15.68
C SER A 49 2.13 -11.85 -16.86
N ARG A 50 1.13 -11.04 -16.62
CA ARG A 50 0.30 -10.41 -17.66
C ARG A 50 0.88 -9.12 -18.23
N GLY A 51 1.90 -8.55 -17.58
CA GLY A 51 2.57 -7.31 -18.00
C GLY A 51 3.97 -7.49 -18.59
N SER A 52 4.47 -8.73 -18.73
CA SER A 52 5.82 -8.99 -19.20
C SER A 52 5.86 -9.62 -20.60
N GLU A 53 5.46 -8.87 -21.61
CA GLU A 53 6.06 -8.97 -22.92
C GLU A 53 6.82 -7.68 -23.18
N SER A 54 8.14 -7.82 -23.36
CA SER A 54 9.12 -6.89 -23.89
C SER A 54 9.93 -6.05 -22.91
N GLU A 55 11.23 -6.14 -23.19
CA GLU A 55 12.34 -5.21 -22.95
C GLU A 55 13.08 -5.34 -21.61
N GLU A 56 14.40 -5.50 -21.73
CA GLU A 56 15.43 -5.27 -20.72
C GLU A 56 15.17 -3.91 -20.04
N LYS A 57 14.33 -3.92 -18.99
CA LYS A 57 14.13 -2.75 -18.14
C LYS A 57 15.21 -2.73 -17.08
N GLY A 58 15.89 -1.60 -17.00
CA GLY A 58 16.62 -1.20 -15.81
C GLY A 58 15.78 -1.45 -14.56
N TYR A 59 16.44 -1.76 -13.47
CA TYR A 59 15.86 -2.07 -12.17
C TYR A 59 14.90 -0.95 -11.78
N ASP A 60 13.60 -1.18 -11.89
CA ASP A 60 12.57 -0.21 -11.53
C ASP A 60 11.59 -0.89 -10.59
N SER A 61 11.36 -0.28 -9.42
CA SER A 61 10.48 -0.84 -8.39
C SER A 61 9.06 -1.00 -8.90
N LYS A 62 8.39 -2.09 -8.53
CA LYS A 62 6.93 -2.14 -8.59
C LYS A 62 6.31 -1.38 -7.43
N ILE A 63 5.46 -0.43 -7.76
CA ILE A 63 4.78 0.42 -6.78
C ILE A 63 3.36 -0.11 -6.55
N LEU A 64 3.05 -0.42 -5.30
CA LEU A 64 1.78 -0.97 -4.87
C LEU A 64 1.14 -0.03 -3.84
N SER A 65 -0.13 0.32 -4.01
CA SER A 65 -0.90 1.04 -2.99
C SER A 65 -1.94 0.15 -2.35
N VAL A 66 -2.09 0.24 -1.04
CA VAL A 66 -3.20 -0.34 -0.29
C VAL A 66 -4.09 0.81 0.17
N PHE A 67 -5.33 0.84 -0.33
CA PHE A 67 -6.27 1.94 -0.10
C PHE A 67 -7.66 1.43 0.27
N GLY A 68 -8.46 2.26 0.92
CA GLY A 68 -9.85 1.99 1.23
C GLY A 68 -10.48 3.17 1.93
N THR A 69 -11.74 3.48 1.59
CA THR A 69 -12.46 4.70 1.97
C THR A 69 -12.99 4.72 3.42
N LYS A 70 -12.64 3.71 4.23
CA LYS A 70 -13.10 3.62 5.62
C LYS A 70 -11.97 3.19 6.55
N GLY A 71 -11.94 3.74 7.76
CA GLY A 71 -11.05 3.29 8.83
C GLY A 71 -11.41 1.87 9.31
N GLY A 72 -10.44 1.11 9.81
CA GLY A 72 -10.67 -0.22 10.39
C GLY A 72 -10.97 -1.33 9.38
N THR A 73 -10.87 -1.10 8.07
CA THR A 73 -11.12 -2.12 7.04
C THR A 73 -9.97 -3.11 6.86
N GLY A 74 -8.84 -2.89 7.52
CA GLY A 74 -7.67 -3.77 7.44
C GLY A 74 -6.61 -3.35 6.41
N LYS A 75 -6.58 -2.10 5.96
CA LYS A 75 -5.57 -1.56 5.03
C LYS A 75 -4.14 -1.85 5.50
N THR A 76 -3.78 -1.34 6.67
CA THR A 76 -2.46 -1.54 7.29
C THR A 76 -2.15 -3.02 7.50
N THR A 77 -3.14 -3.83 7.92
CA THR A 77 -2.98 -5.28 8.04
C THR A 77 -2.57 -5.91 6.70
N VAL A 78 -3.23 -5.53 5.61
CA VAL A 78 -2.91 -6.04 4.27
C VAL A 78 -1.54 -5.55 3.82
N ALA A 79 -1.24 -4.26 3.95
CA ALA A 79 0.03 -3.66 3.54
C ALA A 79 1.23 -4.32 4.23
N VAL A 80 1.18 -4.45 5.56
CA VAL A 80 2.23 -5.08 6.37
C VAL A 80 2.42 -6.55 6.00
N ASN A 81 1.34 -7.33 5.92
CA ASN A 81 1.44 -8.76 5.59
C ASN A 81 1.92 -8.98 4.14
N MET A 82 1.53 -8.12 3.20
CA MET A 82 2.03 -8.13 1.82
C MET A 82 3.53 -7.86 1.79
N ALA A 83 4.00 -6.83 2.49
CA ALA A 83 5.42 -6.50 2.58
C ALA A 83 6.25 -7.66 3.13
N VAL A 84 5.80 -8.27 4.24
CA VAL A 84 6.48 -9.42 4.86
C VAL A 84 6.45 -10.65 3.94
N ALA A 85 5.34 -10.90 3.25
CA ALA A 85 5.21 -12.04 2.34
C ALA A 85 6.14 -11.92 1.12
N LEU A 86 6.26 -10.74 0.53
CA LEU A 86 7.21 -10.46 -0.56
C LEU A 86 8.66 -10.57 -0.08
N GLN A 87 8.97 -10.04 1.11
CA GLN A 87 10.29 -10.16 1.71
C GLN A 87 10.68 -11.64 1.94
N LYS A 88 9.76 -12.48 2.43
CA LYS A 88 9.97 -13.93 2.57
C LYS A 88 10.26 -14.64 1.24
N LYS A 89 9.83 -14.07 0.12
CA LYS A 89 10.16 -14.54 -1.25
C LYS A 89 11.49 -13.98 -1.78
N GLY A 90 12.29 -13.34 -0.94
CA GLY A 90 13.60 -12.80 -1.30
C GLY A 90 13.57 -11.45 -2.00
N LYS A 91 12.41 -10.77 -1.99
CA LYS A 91 12.27 -9.44 -2.60
C LYS A 91 12.70 -8.34 -1.62
N LYS A 92 13.35 -7.30 -2.12
CA LYS A 92 13.66 -6.09 -1.36
C LYS A 92 12.42 -5.21 -1.32
N VAL A 93 11.85 -4.99 -0.14
CA VAL A 93 10.58 -4.28 0.03
C VAL A 93 10.76 -3.05 0.92
N LEU A 94 10.26 -1.91 0.43
CA LEU A 94 10.06 -0.69 1.22
C LEU A 94 8.55 -0.50 1.43
N LEU A 95 8.12 -0.43 2.68
CA LEU A 95 6.77 -0.06 3.07
C LEU A 95 6.79 1.37 3.60
N ILE A 96 6.01 2.23 2.99
CA ILE A 96 5.87 3.65 3.34
C ILE A 96 4.48 3.86 3.93
N ASP A 97 4.42 4.34 5.16
CA ASP A 97 3.18 4.70 5.84
C ASP A 97 2.75 6.11 5.42
N LEU A 98 1.69 6.20 4.64
CA LEU A 98 1.08 7.44 4.19
C LEU A 98 -0.30 7.69 4.81
N ASP A 99 -0.69 6.96 5.87
CA ASP A 99 -1.73 7.42 6.79
C ASP A 99 -1.11 8.47 7.74
N LEU A 100 -0.84 9.66 7.18
CA LEU A 100 0.01 10.69 7.79
C LEU A 100 -0.52 11.22 9.13
N GLN A 101 -1.82 11.09 9.39
CA GLN A 101 -2.44 11.57 10.62
C GLN A 101 -2.47 10.50 11.71
N PHE A 102 -2.69 9.24 11.33
CA PHE A 102 -2.90 8.13 12.26
C PHE A 102 -2.19 6.86 11.78
N GLY A 103 -0.92 6.99 11.36
CA GLY A 103 -0.13 5.88 10.85
C GLY A 103 0.08 4.78 11.89
N ASP A 104 -0.24 3.57 11.51
CA ASP A 104 -0.22 2.41 12.39
C ASP A 104 0.86 1.38 12.01
N VAL A 105 1.62 1.58 10.91
CA VAL A 105 2.63 0.62 10.45
C VAL A 105 3.66 0.32 11.55
N GLY A 106 4.11 1.35 12.28
CA GLY A 106 5.03 1.19 13.41
C GLY A 106 4.49 0.25 14.49
N VAL A 107 3.20 0.41 14.85
CA VAL A 107 2.52 -0.41 15.85
C VAL A 107 2.37 -1.85 15.36
N PHE A 108 1.92 -2.05 14.10
CA PHE A 108 1.76 -3.38 13.51
C PHE A 108 3.07 -4.15 13.35
N MET A 109 4.17 -3.43 13.19
CA MET A 109 5.51 -4.01 13.02
C MET A 109 6.32 -4.05 14.32
N ASP A 110 5.73 -3.62 15.44
CA ASP A 110 6.40 -3.58 16.76
C ASP A 110 7.75 -2.85 16.70
N VAL A 111 7.75 -1.65 16.11
CA VAL A 111 8.92 -0.78 16.01
C VAL A 111 8.66 0.56 16.68
N PRO A 112 9.66 1.16 17.33
CA PRO A 112 9.53 2.49 17.88
C PRO A 112 9.36 3.51 16.75
N VAL A 113 8.42 4.43 16.90
CA VAL A 113 8.19 5.50 15.92
C VAL A 113 9.14 6.65 16.23
N HIS A 114 10.22 6.72 15.49
CA HIS A 114 11.19 7.83 15.44
C HIS A 114 11.77 7.91 14.03
N ASP A 115 12.44 8.99 13.68
CA ASP A 115 13.02 9.19 12.34
C ASP A 115 11.98 8.97 11.24
N THR A 116 10.92 9.77 11.27
CA THR A 116 9.74 9.63 10.42
C THR A 116 9.88 10.36 9.09
N ILE A 117 8.88 10.23 8.23
CA ILE A 117 8.82 10.97 6.95
C ILE A 117 8.85 12.49 7.17
N SER A 118 8.24 13.01 8.23
CA SER A 118 8.28 14.45 8.54
C SER A 118 9.68 14.92 8.93
N ASP A 119 10.44 14.09 9.62
CA ASP A 119 11.82 14.39 10.00
C ASP A 119 12.73 14.40 8.76
N LEU A 120 12.56 13.43 7.85
CA LEU A 120 13.23 13.42 6.55
C LEU A 120 12.95 14.70 5.75
N ILE A 121 11.70 15.15 5.71
CA ILE A 121 11.31 16.35 4.98
C ILE A 121 11.96 17.59 5.59
N ALA A 122 12.13 17.65 6.90
CA ALA A 122 12.79 18.76 7.59
C ALA A 122 14.26 18.91 7.20
N GLU A 123 14.94 17.83 6.79
CA GLU A 123 16.32 17.89 6.26
C GLU A 123 16.39 18.59 4.89
N ASN A 124 15.31 18.61 4.13
CA ASN A 124 15.24 19.15 2.77
C ASN A 124 16.33 18.58 1.83
N ASP A 125 16.73 17.33 2.08
CA ASP A 125 17.66 16.55 1.25
C ASP A 125 17.08 15.15 0.98
N PHE A 126 16.68 14.92 -0.28
CA PHE A 126 16.09 13.66 -0.75
C PHE A 126 17.10 12.77 -1.46
N SER A 127 18.40 12.94 -1.16
CA SER A 127 19.41 11.98 -1.63
C SER A 127 19.15 10.60 -1.02
N LEU A 128 19.48 9.56 -1.78
CA LEU A 128 19.35 8.17 -1.31
C LEU A 128 20.11 7.92 0.01
N ALA A 129 21.22 8.63 0.22
CA ALA A 129 22.01 8.53 1.45
C ALA A 129 21.23 9.06 2.66
N THR A 130 20.63 10.23 2.53
CA THR A 130 19.80 10.85 3.57
C THR A 130 18.55 10.04 3.84
N ILE A 131 17.79 9.65 2.80
CA ILE A 131 16.58 8.83 2.96
C ILE A 131 16.85 7.54 3.73
N LYS A 132 17.99 6.87 3.49
CA LYS A 132 18.35 5.64 4.20
C LYS A 132 18.50 5.80 5.70
N ASN A 133 18.79 6.99 6.22
CA ASN A 133 18.88 7.26 7.65
C ASN A 133 17.49 7.23 8.34
N TYR A 134 16.43 7.51 7.56
CA TYR A 134 15.03 7.53 8.02
C TYR A 134 14.28 6.23 7.74
N ILE A 135 14.96 5.25 7.10
CA ILE A 135 14.38 3.94 6.80
C ILE A 135 14.74 2.95 7.90
N TYR A 136 13.74 2.52 8.66
CA TYR A 136 13.87 1.49 9.67
C TYR A 136 14.03 0.10 9.04
N LYS A 137 14.95 -0.69 9.57
CA LYS A 137 15.14 -2.10 9.17
C LYS A 137 14.45 -3.02 10.16
N HIS A 138 13.28 -3.53 9.79
CA HIS A 138 12.57 -4.50 10.61
C HIS A 138 13.24 -5.89 10.61
N SER A 139 13.02 -6.67 11.68
CA SER A 139 13.59 -8.04 11.85
C SER A 139 13.16 -9.01 10.75
N SER A 140 11.99 -8.81 10.12
CA SER A 140 11.55 -9.57 8.95
C SER A 140 12.36 -9.29 7.67
N GLY A 141 13.19 -8.24 7.66
CA GLY A 141 13.93 -7.76 6.50
C GLY A 141 13.24 -6.63 5.73
N VAL A 142 11.95 -6.38 5.97
CA VAL A 142 11.21 -5.24 5.38
C VAL A 142 11.85 -3.92 5.83
N ARG A 143 11.89 -2.96 4.93
CA ARG A 143 12.27 -1.57 5.21
C ARG A 143 11.02 -0.75 5.40
N LEU A 144 11.03 0.15 6.39
CA LEU A 144 9.88 0.96 6.78
C LEU A 144 10.26 2.44 6.73
N LEU A 145 9.45 3.26 6.08
CA LEU A 145 9.42 4.71 6.26
C LEU A 145 8.10 5.03 6.96
N LEU A 146 8.20 5.51 8.19
CA LEU A 146 7.04 5.65 9.09
C LEU A 146 6.36 7.01 8.92
N ALA A 147 5.05 7.04 9.18
CA ALA A 147 4.26 8.26 9.25
C ALA A 147 4.73 9.17 10.40
N PRO A 148 4.39 10.46 10.38
CA PRO A 148 4.72 11.39 11.46
C PRO A 148 4.22 10.90 12.83
N GLN A 149 4.92 11.27 13.90
CA GLN A 149 4.53 10.91 15.27
C GLN A 149 3.25 11.63 15.74
N SER A 150 2.94 12.77 15.13
CA SER A 150 1.80 13.61 15.52
C SER A 150 1.10 14.13 14.26
N PRO A 151 -0.26 14.17 14.27
CA PRO A 151 -1.06 14.65 13.14
C PRO A 151 -0.71 16.05 12.66
N GLU A 152 -0.21 16.91 13.55
CA GLU A 152 0.19 18.29 13.21
C GLU A 152 1.35 18.33 12.19
N PHE A 153 2.21 17.31 12.15
CA PHE A 153 3.30 17.21 11.17
C PHE A 153 2.85 16.61 9.83
N ALA A 154 1.63 16.09 9.73
CA ALA A 154 1.08 15.58 8.48
C ALA A 154 1.04 16.67 7.38
N GLU A 155 0.74 17.92 7.77
CA GLU A 155 0.66 19.07 6.84
C GLU A 155 2.02 19.46 6.22
N LEU A 156 3.13 19.01 6.81
CA LEU A 156 4.47 19.22 6.25
C LEU A 156 4.74 18.33 5.03
N VAL A 157 4.06 17.20 4.95
CA VAL A 157 4.23 16.22 3.86
C VAL A 157 3.39 16.65 2.67
N LYS A 158 4.05 16.88 1.53
CA LYS A 158 3.42 17.27 0.27
C LYS A 158 3.57 16.18 -0.77
N SER A 159 2.72 16.18 -1.79
CA SER A 159 2.78 15.27 -2.94
C SER A 159 4.16 15.28 -3.62
N SER A 160 4.80 16.44 -3.75
CA SER A 160 6.14 16.58 -4.32
C SER A 160 7.19 15.77 -3.54
N HIS A 161 7.11 15.75 -2.21
CA HIS A 161 8.05 14.99 -1.37
C HIS A 161 7.91 13.48 -1.60
N ILE A 162 6.68 12.97 -1.79
CA ILE A 162 6.44 11.57 -2.11
C ILE A 162 7.12 11.21 -3.44
N ASN A 163 6.99 12.07 -4.45
CA ASN A 163 7.63 11.87 -5.75
C ASN A 163 9.16 11.86 -5.64
N GLU A 164 9.76 12.78 -4.88
CA GLU A 164 11.21 12.85 -4.67
C GLU A 164 11.74 11.60 -3.95
N ILE A 165 11.07 11.17 -2.88
CA ILE A 165 11.41 9.96 -2.12
C ILE A 165 11.37 8.74 -3.04
N VAL A 166 10.27 8.53 -3.77
CA VAL A 166 10.10 7.38 -4.67
C VAL A 166 11.16 7.39 -5.77
N THR A 167 11.40 8.54 -6.39
CA THR A 167 12.41 8.68 -7.45
C THR A 167 13.80 8.27 -6.96
N ALA A 168 14.16 8.64 -5.73
CA ALA A 168 15.47 8.30 -5.15
C ALA A 168 15.61 6.82 -4.78
N VAL A 169 14.51 6.12 -4.45
CA VAL A 169 14.57 4.73 -3.94
C VAL A 169 14.14 3.67 -4.95
N LYS A 170 13.49 4.03 -6.06
CA LYS A 170 12.90 3.09 -7.02
C LYS A 170 13.90 2.12 -7.66
N GLU A 171 15.17 2.45 -7.72
CA GLU A 171 16.23 1.57 -8.23
C GLU A 171 16.84 0.65 -7.16
N VAL A 172 16.40 0.78 -5.89
CA VAL A 172 16.98 0.07 -4.75
C VAL A 172 16.11 -1.10 -4.28
N TYR A 173 14.80 -0.96 -4.44
CA TYR A 173 13.80 -1.94 -3.97
C TYR A 173 13.10 -2.63 -5.14
N ASP A 174 12.74 -3.90 -4.97
CA ASP A 174 11.89 -4.62 -5.93
C ASP A 174 10.44 -4.14 -5.84
N TYR A 175 10.01 -3.77 -4.62
CA TYR A 175 8.67 -3.28 -4.32
C TYR A 175 8.70 -2.08 -3.40
N ILE A 176 7.89 -1.08 -3.74
CA ILE A 176 7.50 0.01 -2.84
C ILE A 176 6.01 -0.16 -2.58
N ILE A 177 5.62 -0.23 -1.31
CA ILE A 177 4.22 -0.39 -0.89
C ILE A 177 3.82 0.84 -0.13
N PHE A 178 2.71 1.47 -0.53
CA PHE A 178 2.08 2.54 0.23
C PHE A 178 0.92 2.01 1.06
N ASP A 179 0.94 2.27 2.36
CA ASP A 179 -0.22 2.12 3.23
C ASP A 179 -0.93 3.47 3.33
N LEU A 180 -2.12 3.59 2.74
CA LEU A 180 -2.82 4.86 2.61
C LEU A 180 -3.91 5.02 3.67
N GLY A 181 -4.11 6.24 4.16
CA GLY A 181 -5.26 6.62 4.97
C GLY A 181 -6.60 6.48 4.22
N PRO A 182 -7.75 6.70 4.91
CA PRO A 182 -9.06 6.54 4.29
C PRO A 182 -9.49 7.73 3.42
N THR A 183 -8.70 8.80 3.38
CA THR A 183 -8.97 10.05 2.68
C THR A 183 -8.20 10.13 1.37
N LEU A 184 -8.79 10.76 0.35
CA LEU A 184 -8.12 11.10 -0.90
C LEU A 184 -7.53 12.50 -0.79
N ASP A 185 -6.51 12.66 0.03
CA ASP A 185 -5.72 13.88 0.07
C ASP A 185 -4.68 13.94 -1.07
N GLU A 186 -3.94 15.01 -1.14
CA GLU A 186 -2.94 15.25 -2.20
C GLU A 186 -1.83 14.18 -2.21
N CYS A 187 -1.39 13.73 -1.04
CA CYS A 187 -0.38 12.68 -0.92
C CYS A 187 -0.92 11.32 -1.36
N ALA A 188 -2.16 10.98 -0.96
CA ALA A 188 -2.82 9.75 -1.38
C ALA A 188 -3.04 9.73 -2.89
N LEU A 189 -3.50 10.84 -3.49
CA LEU A 189 -3.68 10.94 -4.94
C LEU A 189 -2.35 10.74 -5.67
N GLN A 190 -1.27 11.39 -5.22
CA GLN A 190 0.06 11.20 -5.79
C GLN A 190 0.54 9.75 -5.70
N ALA A 191 0.35 9.11 -4.55
CA ALA A 191 0.72 7.70 -4.37
C ALA A 191 -0.08 6.76 -5.28
N LEU A 192 -1.38 7.02 -5.44
CA LEU A 192 -2.26 6.25 -6.34
C LEU A 192 -1.87 6.43 -7.80
N GLU A 193 -1.54 7.65 -8.24
CA GLU A 193 -1.10 7.96 -9.61
C GLU A 193 0.22 7.26 -9.95
N MET A 194 1.15 7.19 -9.01
CA MET A 194 2.45 6.52 -9.18
C MET A 194 2.35 4.99 -9.13
N SER A 195 1.22 4.43 -8.72
CA SER A 195 1.11 3.00 -8.45
C SER A 195 0.86 2.17 -9.70
N ASP A 196 1.66 1.11 -9.89
CA ASP A 196 1.40 0.07 -10.90
C ASP A 196 0.14 -0.74 -10.57
N THR A 197 -0.16 -0.89 -9.26
CA THR A 197 -1.31 -1.66 -8.80
C THR A 197 -1.87 -1.06 -7.51
N VAL A 198 -3.18 -0.90 -7.47
CA VAL A 198 -3.91 -0.44 -6.28
C VAL A 198 -4.76 -1.58 -5.72
N TYR A 199 -4.52 -1.93 -4.45
CA TYR A 199 -5.34 -2.87 -3.67
C TYR A 199 -6.39 -2.10 -2.92
N PHE A 200 -7.63 -2.20 -3.37
CA PHE A 200 -8.76 -1.51 -2.75
C PHE A 200 -9.39 -2.41 -1.68
N ILE A 201 -9.30 -2.02 -0.41
CA ILE A 201 -9.84 -2.78 0.72
C ILE A 201 -11.25 -2.30 1.01
N VAL A 202 -12.21 -3.19 0.86
CA VAL A 202 -13.65 -2.88 0.98
C VAL A 202 -14.32 -3.86 1.92
N THR A 203 -15.16 -3.36 2.81
CA THR A 203 -16.07 -4.19 3.62
C THR A 203 -17.48 -4.14 3.02
N PRO A 204 -18.32 -5.20 3.17
CA PRO A 204 -19.65 -5.28 2.58
C PRO A 204 -20.68 -4.42 3.32
N GLU A 205 -20.30 -3.20 3.68
CA GLU A 205 -21.20 -2.21 4.27
C GLU A 205 -21.67 -1.22 3.20
N ILE A 206 -22.96 -0.89 3.18
CA ILE A 206 -23.57 0.00 2.17
C ILE A 206 -22.83 1.34 2.04
N SER A 207 -22.44 1.93 3.16
CA SER A 207 -21.68 3.20 3.18
C SER A 207 -20.31 3.05 2.53
N THR A 208 -19.61 1.95 2.83
CA THR A 208 -18.28 1.65 2.27
C THR A 208 -18.39 1.41 0.76
N LEU A 209 -19.35 0.61 0.32
CA LEU A 209 -19.59 0.33 -1.10
C LEU A 209 -19.93 1.60 -1.88
N LYS A 210 -20.79 2.48 -1.34
CA LYS A 210 -21.11 3.78 -1.94
C LYS A 210 -19.86 4.65 -2.10
N ASN A 211 -19.05 4.77 -1.03
CA ASN A 211 -17.84 5.59 -1.03
C ASN A 211 -16.80 5.02 -2.00
N THR A 212 -16.62 3.70 -2.00
CA THR A 212 -15.75 2.98 -2.93
C THR A 212 -16.15 3.28 -4.39
N LYS A 213 -17.43 3.16 -4.74
CA LYS A 213 -17.92 3.47 -6.08
C LYS A 213 -17.63 4.92 -6.49
N THR A 214 -17.77 5.86 -5.56
CA THR A 214 -17.46 7.28 -5.83
C THR A 214 -15.97 7.47 -6.03
N CYS A 215 -15.14 6.87 -5.18
CA CYS A 215 -13.70 6.95 -5.26
C CYS A 215 -13.16 6.34 -6.57
N MET A 216 -13.66 5.17 -6.97
CA MET A 216 -13.26 4.53 -8.23
C MET A 216 -13.56 5.40 -9.46
N LYS A 217 -14.66 6.18 -9.44
CA LYS A 217 -14.95 7.13 -10.52
C LYS A 217 -13.89 8.24 -10.60
N VAL A 218 -13.41 8.73 -9.46
CA VAL A 218 -12.32 9.72 -9.43
C VAL A 218 -11.04 9.09 -9.98
N MET A 219 -10.70 7.88 -9.53
CA MET A 219 -9.48 7.17 -9.98
C MET A 219 -9.49 6.81 -11.47
N THR A 220 -10.65 6.69 -12.12
CA THR A 220 -10.72 6.47 -13.58
C THR A 220 -10.50 7.74 -14.39
N THR A 221 -10.45 8.89 -13.75
CA THR A 221 -10.19 10.20 -14.39
C THR A 221 -8.75 10.70 -14.14
N LEU A 222 -7.99 10.01 -13.30
CA LEU A 222 -6.53 10.17 -13.12
C LEU A 222 -5.79 9.37 -14.19
#